data_e295cb8417aef620ae488e1162c74062
#
_entry.id   e295cb8417aef620ae488e1162c74062
#
_cell.length_a   1.000
_cell.length_b   1.000
_cell.length_c   1.000
_cell.angle_alpha   90.00
_cell.angle_beta   90.00
_cell.angle_gamma   90.00
#
_symmetry.space_group_name_H-M   'P 1'
#
loop_
_entity.id
_entity.type
_entity.pdbx_description
1 polymer ?
#
loop_
_entity_poly.entity_id
_entity_poly.type
_entity_poly.pdbx_seq_one_letter_code
_entity_poly.pdbx_strand_id
1 'polypeptide(L)'
;IPISGGNTKRQIMILQDFAPTAICATPSYALYLAEQGEEMGVDMRSLKLRVGVLGAEPWSEKMRRQIEDKLNITALDIYGLSEVMGPGVAMECTEARQGLHIFEDHFIAEIIDPETGETLPEGETGELVFTTVTKEAFPLVRYRTRDVSRLVKAPCRCGRTLVRMDRITGRSDDMLIIRGVNVYPSQIEGVLLNVPGIEPHYMLIVDREGTLDTLEVQVEVGETVFAETGEVKVLQELSRRITKDIKDYLGVSSKVKLVEPKTIQRFEGKAKRVIDRRTI
;
A
#
# COMPACT_ATOMS: atom_id res chain seq x y z
N ILE A 1 -18.50 8.45 -12.25
CA ILE A 1 -18.14 9.86 -12.51
C ILE A 1 -16.63 9.94 -12.34
N PRO A 2 -15.84 10.06 -13.41
CA PRO A 2 -14.40 10.25 -13.30
C PRO A 2 -14.09 11.68 -12.84
N ILE A 3 -13.31 11.80 -11.79
CA ILE A 3 -12.85 13.10 -11.27
C ILE A 3 -11.34 13.01 -11.10
N SER A 4 -10.63 13.95 -11.70
CA SER A 4 -9.18 14.04 -11.55
C SER A 4 -8.80 14.38 -10.11
N GLY A 5 -7.62 13.94 -9.66
CA GLY A 5 -7.01 14.42 -8.42
C GLY A 5 -6.90 15.95 -8.38
N GLY A 6 -6.62 16.50 -7.21
CA GLY A 6 -6.38 17.94 -7.05
C GLY A 6 -7.60 18.76 -6.60
N ASN A 7 -8.72 18.13 -6.31
CA ASN A 7 -9.90 18.87 -5.82
C ASN A 7 -10.75 18.04 -4.85
N THR A 8 -10.19 17.72 -3.70
CA THR A 8 -10.82 16.85 -2.68
C THR A 8 -12.16 17.41 -2.19
N LYS A 9 -12.28 18.72 -1.99
CA LYS A 9 -13.56 19.36 -1.60
C LYS A 9 -14.66 19.10 -2.63
N ARG A 10 -14.34 19.21 -3.92
CA ARG A 10 -15.29 18.92 -5.00
C ARG A 10 -15.67 17.45 -5.04
N GLN A 11 -14.74 16.55 -4.75
CA GLN A 11 -15.04 15.11 -4.67
C GLN A 11 -16.03 14.82 -3.54
N ILE A 12 -15.86 15.43 -2.36
CA ILE A 12 -16.78 15.28 -1.24
C ILE A 12 -18.18 15.80 -1.60
N MET A 13 -18.28 16.96 -2.24
CA MET A 13 -19.57 17.48 -2.73
C MET A 13 -20.24 16.50 -3.70
N ILE A 14 -19.48 15.91 -4.62
CA ILE A 14 -20.02 14.94 -5.59
C ILE A 14 -20.48 13.65 -4.87
N LEU A 15 -19.79 13.20 -3.84
CA LEU A 15 -20.21 12.05 -3.03
C LEU A 15 -21.57 12.33 -2.34
N GLN A 16 -21.79 13.57 -1.91
CA GLN A 16 -23.06 13.97 -1.30
C GLN A 16 -24.18 14.12 -2.35
N ASP A 17 -23.93 14.85 -3.46
CA ASP A 17 -24.93 15.22 -4.45
C ASP A 17 -25.39 14.02 -5.30
N PHE A 18 -24.45 13.18 -5.72
CA PHE A 18 -24.73 12.04 -6.62
C PHE A 18 -24.93 10.71 -5.87
N ALA A 19 -24.62 10.69 -4.58
CA ALA A 19 -24.82 9.52 -3.73
C ALA A 19 -24.31 8.19 -4.37
N PRO A 20 -23.07 8.12 -4.89
CA PRO A 20 -22.55 6.90 -5.51
C PRO A 20 -22.46 5.77 -4.48
N THR A 21 -22.51 4.53 -4.96
CA THR A 21 -22.42 3.33 -4.12
C THR A 21 -21.02 2.73 -4.08
N ALA A 22 -20.11 3.17 -4.96
CA ALA A 22 -18.73 2.70 -5.00
C ALA A 22 -17.77 3.85 -5.24
N ILE A 23 -16.55 3.72 -4.71
CA ILE A 23 -15.44 4.62 -4.95
C ILE A 23 -14.22 3.83 -5.42
N CYS A 24 -13.50 4.37 -6.42
CA CYS A 24 -12.18 3.86 -6.84
C CYS A 24 -11.13 4.92 -6.51
N ALA A 25 -10.13 4.54 -5.73
CA ALA A 25 -9.08 5.45 -5.28
C ALA A 25 -7.80 4.69 -4.91
N THR A 26 -6.71 5.41 -4.62
CA THR A 26 -5.61 4.83 -3.86
C THR A 26 -6.01 4.75 -2.37
N PRO A 27 -5.52 3.75 -1.61
CA PRO A 27 -5.83 3.63 -0.19
C PRO A 27 -5.50 4.87 0.63
N SER A 28 -4.32 5.46 0.41
CA SER A 28 -3.91 6.69 1.10
C SER A 28 -4.83 7.88 0.78
N TYR A 29 -5.31 7.97 -0.47
CA TYR A 29 -6.25 9.01 -0.84
C TYR A 29 -7.65 8.78 -0.24
N ALA A 30 -8.10 7.53 -0.12
CA ALA A 30 -9.36 7.21 0.55
C ALA A 30 -9.37 7.65 2.02
N LEU A 31 -8.25 7.46 2.74
CA LEU A 31 -8.08 8.00 4.10
C LEU A 31 -8.09 9.52 4.11
N TYR A 32 -7.32 10.14 3.22
CA TYR A 32 -7.28 11.61 3.12
C TYR A 32 -8.65 12.20 2.81
N LEU A 33 -9.42 11.56 1.94
CA LEU A 33 -10.79 11.97 1.62
C LEU A 33 -11.70 11.91 2.85
N ALA A 34 -11.56 10.87 3.68
CA ALA A 34 -12.30 10.74 4.91
C ALA A 34 -11.92 11.83 5.94
N GLU A 35 -10.62 12.09 6.12
CA GLU A 35 -10.11 13.15 7.00
C GLU A 35 -10.63 14.53 6.56
N GLN A 36 -10.57 14.83 5.26
CA GLN A 36 -11.05 16.11 4.73
C GLN A 36 -12.58 16.24 4.84
N GLY A 37 -13.34 15.15 4.71
CA GLY A 37 -14.78 15.16 4.94
C GLY A 37 -15.11 15.50 6.39
N GLU A 38 -14.43 14.89 7.35
CA GLU A 38 -14.57 15.18 8.77
C GLU A 38 -14.25 16.66 9.07
N GLU A 39 -13.17 17.21 8.51
CA GLU A 39 -12.79 18.64 8.65
C GLU A 39 -13.84 19.59 8.06
N MET A 40 -14.55 19.18 7.01
CA MET A 40 -15.66 19.91 6.39
C MET A 40 -17.00 19.75 7.14
N GLY A 41 -17.03 18.95 8.23
CA GLY A 41 -18.24 18.66 8.98
C GLY A 41 -19.20 17.69 8.27
N VAL A 42 -18.70 16.91 7.30
CA VAL A 42 -19.48 15.90 6.58
C VAL A 42 -19.35 14.56 7.30
N ASP A 43 -20.48 13.98 7.68
CA ASP A 43 -20.49 12.60 8.17
C ASP A 43 -20.26 11.63 7.01
N MET A 44 -19.00 11.26 6.81
CA MET A 44 -18.57 10.36 5.74
C MET A 44 -19.16 8.96 5.83
N ARG A 45 -19.55 8.53 7.03
CA ARG A 45 -20.20 7.23 7.28
C ARG A 45 -21.64 7.17 6.82
N SER A 46 -22.31 8.32 6.72
CA SER A 46 -23.72 8.44 6.29
C SER A 46 -23.89 8.48 4.77
N LEU A 47 -22.80 8.56 4.02
CA LEU A 47 -22.82 8.54 2.56
C LEU A 47 -23.37 7.19 2.03
N LYS A 48 -23.84 7.18 0.78
CA LYS A 48 -24.39 5.96 0.15
C LYS A 48 -23.31 4.99 -0.34
N LEU A 49 -22.05 5.26 -0.06
CA LEU A 49 -20.95 4.36 -0.37
C LEU A 49 -21.12 3.01 0.33
N ARG A 50 -20.82 1.94 -0.38
CA ARG A 50 -20.85 0.56 0.12
C ARG A 50 -19.55 -0.19 -0.13
N VAL A 51 -18.85 0.17 -1.22
CA VAL A 51 -17.64 -0.50 -1.67
C VAL A 51 -16.57 0.51 -2.05
N GLY A 52 -15.34 0.25 -1.61
CA GLY A 52 -14.13 0.87 -2.11
C GLY A 52 -13.30 -0.13 -2.90
N VAL A 53 -13.01 0.16 -4.16
CA VAL A 53 -12.05 -0.58 -4.99
C VAL A 53 -10.74 0.19 -4.95
N LEU A 54 -9.80 -0.29 -4.14
CA LEU A 54 -8.62 0.45 -3.74
C LEU A 54 -7.35 -0.25 -4.22
N GLY A 55 -6.41 0.49 -4.76
CA GLY A 55 -5.17 -0.09 -5.29
C GLY A 55 -4.17 0.94 -5.77
N ALA A 56 -3.28 0.53 -6.66
CA ALA A 56 -2.18 1.30 -7.21
C ALA A 56 -1.04 1.62 -6.23
N GLU A 57 -1.16 1.24 -4.96
CA GLU A 57 -0.10 1.27 -3.95
C GLU A 57 -0.28 0.11 -2.96
N PRO A 58 0.80 -0.40 -2.34
CA PRO A 58 0.68 -1.36 -1.25
C PRO A 58 -0.01 -0.73 -0.03
N TRP A 59 -0.81 -1.52 0.68
CA TRP A 59 -1.50 -1.09 1.88
C TRP A 59 -1.76 -2.24 2.85
N SER A 60 -1.86 -1.92 4.13
CA SER A 60 -1.97 -2.90 5.20
C SER A 60 -3.41 -3.21 5.60
N GLU A 61 -3.62 -4.32 6.33
CA GLU A 61 -4.91 -4.63 6.93
C GLU A 61 -5.35 -3.60 7.98
N LYS A 62 -4.40 -2.93 8.64
CA LYS A 62 -4.73 -1.84 9.56
C LYS A 62 -5.30 -0.65 8.80
N MET A 63 -4.67 -0.25 7.69
CA MET A 63 -5.18 0.82 6.83
C MET A 63 -6.54 0.46 6.25
N ARG A 64 -6.75 -0.81 5.85
CA ARG A 64 -8.06 -1.30 5.40
C ARG A 64 -9.14 -1.04 6.45
N ARG A 65 -8.91 -1.45 7.69
CA ARG A 65 -9.87 -1.25 8.78
C ARG A 65 -10.17 0.22 9.02
N GLN A 66 -9.15 1.08 9.02
CA GLN A 66 -9.34 2.52 9.17
C GLN A 66 -10.21 3.11 8.06
N ILE A 67 -9.99 2.71 6.79
CA ILE A 67 -10.81 3.14 5.66
C ILE A 67 -12.25 2.63 5.81
N GLU A 68 -12.43 1.36 6.14
CA GLU A 68 -13.74 0.74 6.35
C GLU A 68 -14.51 1.43 7.48
N ASP A 69 -13.83 1.72 8.59
CA ASP A 69 -14.42 2.40 9.74
C ASP A 69 -14.80 3.85 9.44
N LYS A 70 -13.94 4.59 8.77
CA LYS A 70 -14.16 6.01 8.47
C LYS A 70 -15.21 6.25 7.38
N LEU A 71 -15.28 5.38 6.38
CA LEU A 71 -16.20 5.52 5.24
C LEU A 71 -17.41 4.59 5.31
N ASN A 72 -17.47 3.66 6.25
CA ASN A 72 -18.50 2.63 6.39
C ASN A 72 -18.70 1.81 5.10
N ILE A 73 -17.61 1.31 4.52
CA ILE A 73 -17.58 0.57 3.25
C ILE A 73 -16.91 -0.79 3.41
N THR A 74 -17.08 -1.65 2.41
CA THR A 74 -16.20 -2.82 2.22
C THR A 74 -15.04 -2.42 1.31
N ALA A 75 -13.81 -2.46 1.80
CA ALA A 75 -12.62 -2.11 1.04
C ALA A 75 -12.00 -3.35 0.40
N LEU A 76 -11.91 -3.37 -0.92
CA LEU A 76 -11.35 -4.44 -1.74
C LEU A 76 -10.08 -3.98 -2.43
N ASP A 77 -9.09 -4.85 -2.47
CA ASP A 77 -7.84 -4.59 -3.16
C ASP A 77 -7.98 -4.89 -4.67
N ILE A 78 -7.41 -4.02 -5.49
CA ILE A 78 -7.28 -4.21 -6.93
C ILE A 78 -5.84 -4.00 -7.36
N TYR A 79 -5.34 -4.89 -8.18
CA TYR A 79 -4.02 -4.78 -8.81
C TYR A 79 -4.18 -4.54 -10.31
N GLY A 80 -3.41 -3.60 -10.84
CA GLY A 80 -3.33 -3.31 -12.26
C GLY A 80 -2.23 -2.33 -12.57
N LEU A 81 -1.85 -2.30 -13.84
CA LEU A 81 -0.85 -1.38 -14.39
C LEU A 81 -1.28 -1.02 -15.81
N SER A 82 -1.10 0.26 -16.15
CA SER A 82 -1.55 0.82 -17.44
C SER A 82 -0.89 0.15 -18.64
N GLU A 83 0.34 -0.35 -18.47
CA GLU A 83 1.12 -1.03 -19.49
C GLU A 83 0.46 -2.35 -19.92
N VAL A 84 -0.08 -3.09 -18.96
CA VAL A 84 -0.77 -4.36 -19.22
C VAL A 84 -2.20 -4.11 -19.63
N MET A 85 -3.01 -3.61 -18.74
CA MET A 85 -4.39 -3.16 -18.98
C MET A 85 -4.92 -2.44 -17.74
N GLY A 86 -5.40 -1.21 -17.90
CA GLY A 86 -6.15 -0.52 -16.86
C GLY A 86 -7.65 -0.78 -16.96
N PRO A 87 -8.41 -0.69 -15.86
CA PRO A 87 -8.00 -0.29 -14.52
C PRO A 87 -7.54 -1.46 -13.64
N GLY A 88 -7.71 -2.75 -14.03
CA GLY A 88 -7.34 -3.87 -13.18
C GLY A 88 -7.02 -5.16 -13.94
N VAL A 89 -6.05 -5.90 -13.41
CA VAL A 89 -5.60 -7.21 -13.89
C VAL A 89 -6.05 -8.31 -12.94
N ALA A 90 -6.14 -7.97 -11.65
CA ALA A 90 -6.60 -8.86 -10.59
C ALA A 90 -7.35 -8.10 -9.51
N MET A 91 -8.32 -8.75 -8.83
CA MET A 91 -9.15 -8.12 -7.81
C MET A 91 -9.53 -9.11 -6.70
N GLU A 92 -9.61 -8.62 -5.47
CA GLU A 92 -10.16 -9.38 -4.35
C GLU A 92 -11.66 -9.69 -4.51
N CYS A 93 -12.11 -10.75 -3.86
CA CYS A 93 -13.54 -11.01 -3.66
C CYS A 93 -13.99 -10.61 -2.25
N THR A 94 -15.24 -10.27 -2.09
CA THR A 94 -15.84 -9.90 -0.81
C THR A 94 -15.84 -11.03 0.21
N GLU A 95 -15.95 -12.28 -0.25
CA GLU A 95 -16.15 -13.47 0.58
C GLU A 95 -14.88 -13.93 1.29
N ALA A 96 -13.72 -13.81 0.63
CA ALA A 96 -12.48 -14.36 1.18
C ALA A 96 -11.47 -13.28 1.57
N ARG A 97 -11.27 -12.27 0.73
CA ARG A 97 -10.23 -11.23 0.87
C ARG A 97 -8.83 -11.85 1.10
N GLN A 98 -8.56 -12.95 0.42
CA GLN A 98 -7.32 -13.72 0.53
C GLN A 98 -6.66 -13.86 -0.84
N GLY A 99 -5.94 -12.82 -1.23
CA GLY A 99 -5.37 -12.67 -2.56
C GLY A 99 -6.36 -12.18 -3.61
N LEU A 100 -5.82 -11.75 -4.74
CA LEU A 100 -6.54 -11.13 -5.84
C LEU A 100 -6.72 -12.15 -6.96
N HIS A 101 -7.94 -12.36 -7.42
CA HIS A 101 -8.27 -13.22 -8.56
C HIS A 101 -7.78 -12.57 -9.84
N ILE A 102 -6.90 -13.25 -10.56
CA ILE A 102 -6.40 -12.82 -11.86
C ILE A 102 -7.47 -13.12 -12.92
N PHE A 103 -7.71 -12.18 -13.82
CA PHE A 103 -8.63 -12.37 -14.95
C PHE A 103 -7.94 -13.21 -16.03
N GLU A 104 -7.95 -14.55 -15.86
CA GLU A 104 -7.22 -15.51 -16.69
C GLU A 104 -7.77 -15.63 -18.12
N ASP A 105 -8.95 -15.12 -18.39
CA ASP A 105 -9.51 -14.92 -19.74
C ASP A 105 -8.76 -13.84 -20.52
N HIS A 106 -8.03 -12.97 -19.85
CA HIS A 106 -7.26 -11.88 -20.45
C HIS A 106 -5.74 -11.98 -20.22
N PHE A 107 -5.30 -12.67 -19.16
CA PHE A 107 -3.90 -12.65 -18.72
C PHE A 107 -3.40 -14.03 -18.34
N ILE A 108 -2.18 -14.35 -18.76
CA ILE A 108 -1.39 -15.44 -18.19
C ILE A 108 -0.40 -14.83 -17.20
N ALA A 109 -0.40 -15.31 -15.96
CA ALA A 109 0.50 -14.88 -14.92
C ALA A 109 1.57 -15.94 -14.63
N GLU A 110 2.79 -15.49 -14.43
CA GLU A 110 3.94 -16.28 -14.01
C GLU A 110 4.64 -15.61 -12.84
N ILE A 111 5.30 -16.39 -11.99
CA ILE A 111 6.28 -15.90 -11.02
C ILE A 111 7.66 -16.34 -11.50
N ILE A 112 8.60 -15.42 -11.57
CA ILE A 112 9.96 -15.68 -12.01
C ILE A 112 10.98 -15.28 -10.95
N ASP A 113 12.13 -15.94 -11.01
CA ASP A 113 13.32 -15.45 -10.35
C ASP A 113 13.76 -14.13 -11.02
N PRO A 114 13.94 -13.02 -10.28
CA PRO A 114 14.26 -11.72 -10.87
C PRO A 114 15.66 -11.67 -11.50
N GLU A 115 16.60 -12.55 -11.08
CA GLU A 115 17.96 -12.58 -11.59
C GLU A 115 18.09 -13.46 -12.84
N THR A 116 17.57 -14.68 -12.78
CA THR A 116 17.69 -15.66 -13.88
C THR A 116 16.58 -15.53 -14.93
N GLY A 117 15.41 -15.01 -14.55
CA GLY A 117 14.21 -14.95 -15.41
C GLY A 117 13.51 -16.29 -15.58
N GLU A 118 13.94 -17.34 -14.86
CA GLU A 118 13.31 -18.65 -14.86
C GLU A 118 12.00 -18.64 -14.08
N THR A 119 11.01 -19.39 -14.57
CA THR A 119 9.72 -19.53 -13.88
C THR A 119 9.89 -20.36 -12.62
N LEU A 120 9.44 -19.83 -11.48
CA LEU A 120 9.48 -20.48 -10.18
C LEU A 120 8.32 -21.47 -10.00
N PRO A 121 8.51 -22.50 -9.16
CA PRO A 121 7.46 -23.43 -8.78
C PRO A 121 6.26 -22.72 -8.14
N GLU A 122 5.10 -23.37 -8.17
CA GLU A 122 3.87 -22.88 -7.55
C GLU A 122 4.06 -22.65 -6.04
N GLY A 123 3.57 -21.52 -5.57
CA GLY A 123 3.64 -21.11 -4.17
C GLY A 123 4.94 -20.45 -3.74
N GLU A 124 5.94 -20.36 -4.62
CA GLU A 124 7.14 -19.57 -4.37
C GLU A 124 6.91 -18.09 -4.63
N THR A 125 7.68 -17.25 -3.95
CA THR A 125 7.63 -15.79 -4.08
C THR A 125 8.71 -15.32 -5.05
N GLY A 126 8.35 -14.46 -5.99
CA GLY A 126 9.26 -13.91 -6.98
C GLY A 126 8.64 -12.74 -7.73
N GLU A 127 9.24 -12.34 -8.83
CA GLU A 127 8.75 -11.25 -9.67
C GLU A 127 7.54 -11.70 -10.49
N LEU A 128 6.47 -10.92 -10.44
CA LEU A 128 5.24 -11.16 -11.19
C LEU A 128 5.41 -10.75 -12.66
N VAL A 129 5.00 -11.63 -13.55
CA VAL A 129 5.07 -11.45 -15.00
C VAL A 129 3.71 -11.68 -15.62
N PHE A 130 3.31 -10.86 -16.57
CA PHE A 130 2.08 -11.03 -17.33
C PHE A 130 2.30 -11.16 -18.82
N THR A 131 1.55 -12.07 -19.44
CA THR A 131 1.31 -12.12 -20.87
C THR A 131 -0.15 -11.78 -21.15
N THR A 132 -0.39 -10.81 -22.02
CA THR A 132 -1.75 -10.43 -22.45
C THR A 132 -2.25 -11.38 -23.56
N VAL A 133 -3.48 -11.90 -23.40
CA VAL A 133 -4.05 -12.86 -24.35
C VAL A 133 -5.01 -12.19 -25.33
N THR A 134 -5.75 -11.17 -24.86
CA THR A 134 -6.82 -10.53 -25.67
C THR A 134 -6.48 -9.12 -26.12
N LYS A 135 -5.30 -8.60 -25.76
CA LYS A 135 -4.89 -7.24 -26.10
C LYS A 135 -4.39 -7.18 -27.53
N GLU A 136 -5.15 -6.57 -28.44
CA GLU A 136 -4.80 -6.46 -29.86
C GLU A 136 -3.75 -5.37 -30.12
N ALA A 137 -3.97 -4.18 -29.55
CA ALA A 137 -3.02 -3.08 -29.68
C ALA A 137 -1.93 -3.21 -28.62
N PHE A 138 -0.69 -3.29 -29.06
CA PHE A 138 0.49 -3.41 -28.20
C PHE A 138 0.40 -4.63 -27.24
N PRO A 139 0.30 -5.87 -27.77
CA PRO A 139 0.28 -7.05 -26.92
C PRO A 139 1.60 -7.19 -26.17
N LEU A 140 1.52 -7.62 -24.91
CA LEU A 140 2.68 -7.85 -24.05
C LEU A 140 2.90 -9.36 -23.89
N VAL A 141 4.13 -9.80 -24.11
CA VAL A 141 4.55 -11.18 -23.88
C VAL A 141 5.60 -11.19 -22.78
N ARG A 142 5.31 -11.91 -21.69
CA ARG A 142 6.17 -12.02 -20.51
C ARG A 142 6.67 -10.65 -20.00
N TYR A 143 5.72 -9.72 -19.82
CA TYR A 143 6.03 -8.39 -19.29
C TYR A 143 6.41 -8.47 -17.81
N ARG A 144 7.63 -8.09 -17.50
CA ARG A 144 8.18 -8.04 -16.14
C ARG A 144 7.67 -6.81 -15.41
N THR A 145 6.80 -7.02 -14.40
CA THR A 145 6.19 -5.91 -13.66
C THR A 145 7.12 -5.27 -12.64
N ARG A 146 8.15 -5.97 -12.23
CA ARG A 146 9.01 -5.68 -11.07
C ARG A 146 8.30 -5.81 -9.72
N ASP A 147 7.03 -6.11 -9.70
CA ASP A 147 6.30 -6.33 -8.46
C ASP A 147 6.53 -7.75 -7.93
N VAL A 148 6.71 -7.89 -6.63
CA VAL A 148 6.98 -9.17 -5.97
C VAL A 148 5.69 -9.72 -5.38
N SER A 149 5.35 -10.94 -5.79
CA SER A 149 4.14 -11.64 -5.36
C SER A 149 4.34 -13.16 -5.38
N ARG A 150 3.25 -13.89 -5.17
CA ARG A 150 3.16 -15.35 -5.24
C ARG A 150 1.83 -15.74 -5.84
N LEU A 151 1.79 -16.82 -6.63
CA LEU A 151 0.54 -17.37 -7.18
C LEU A 151 -0.03 -18.47 -6.26
N VAL A 152 -1.36 -18.47 -6.14
CA VAL A 152 -2.13 -19.41 -5.32
C VAL A 152 -3.25 -20.01 -6.20
N LYS A 153 -3.14 -21.31 -6.55
CA LYS A 153 -4.12 -22.04 -7.34
C LYS A 153 -5.21 -22.72 -6.53
N ALA A 154 -5.04 -22.80 -5.20
CA ALA A 154 -6.05 -23.39 -4.32
C ALA A 154 -7.42 -22.73 -4.53
N PRO A 155 -8.53 -23.50 -4.53
CA PRO A 155 -9.89 -22.97 -4.69
C PRO A 155 -10.20 -21.88 -3.66
N CYS A 156 -10.88 -20.83 -4.11
CA CYS A 156 -11.36 -19.79 -3.21
C CYS A 156 -12.75 -20.15 -2.68
N ARG A 157 -13.02 -19.83 -1.41
CA ARG A 157 -14.36 -20.04 -0.82
C ARG A 157 -15.48 -19.23 -1.49
N CYS A 158 -15.16 -18.24 -2.32
CA CYS A 158 -16.13 -17.54 -3.15
C CYS A 158 -16.65 -18.38 -4.35
N GLY A 159 -16.10 -19.56 -4.57
CA GLY A 159 -16.45 -20.47 -5.66
C GLY A 159 -15.73 -20.21 -6.99
N ARG A 160 -14.95 -19.13 -7.11
CA ARG A 160 -14.13 -18.88 -8.32
C ARG A 160 -12.94 -19.85 -8.35
N THR A 161 -12.64 -20.33 -9.56
CA THR A 161 -11.51 -21.22 -9.84
C THR A 161 -10.28 -20.49 -10.36
N LEU A 162 -10.38 -19.18 -10.56
CA LEU A 162 -9.29 -18.35 -11.06
C LEU A 162 -8.08 -18.39 -10.12
N VAL A 163 -6.90 -18.42 -10.70
CA VAL A 163 -5.65 -18.26 -9.96
C VAL A 163 -5.66 -16.93 -9.22
N ARG A 164 -5.18 -16.93 -8.00
CA ARG A 164 -5.01 -15.72 -7.21
C ARG A 164 -3.54 -15.38 -7.09
N MET A 165 -3.25 -14.09 -7.11
CA MET A 165 -1.97 -13.57 -6.66
C MET A 165 -2.08 -13.12 -5.21
N ASP A 166 -1.02 -13.26 -4.44
CA ASP A 166 -0.91 -12.61 -3.14
C ASP A 166 -0.76 -11.10 -3.34
N ARG A 167 -0.96 -10.33 -2.29
CA ARG A 167 -0.70 -8.90 -2.32
C ARG A 167 0.76 -8.63 -2.67
N ILE A 168 0.99 -7.53 -3.34
CA ILE A 168 2.35 -7.08 -3.63
C ILE A 168 3.07 -6.78 -2.32
N THR A 169 4.19 -7.44 -2.12
CA THR A 169 5.04 -7.27 -0.93
C THR A 169 6.10 -6.19 -1.12
N GLY A 170 6.35 -5.78 -2.35
CA GLY A 170 7.30 -4.75 -2.74
C GLY A 170 7.61 -4.84 -4.22
N ARG A 171 8.57 -4.05 -4.67
CA ARG A 171 9.10 -4.10 -6.04
C ARG A 171 10.55 -4.54 -6.01
N SER A 172 10.96 -5.34 -6.98
CA SER A 172 12.37 -5.76 -7.09
C SER A 172 13.31 -4.59 -7.36
N ASP A 173 12.80 -3.48 -7.91
CA ASP A 173 13.53 -2.24 -8.19
C ASP A 173 13.34 -1.13 -7.14
N ASP A 174 12.40 -1.26 -6.19
CA ASP A 174 12.22 -0.35 -5.04
C ASP A 174 12.95 -0.85 -3.77
N MET A 175 13.69 -1.93 -3.91
CA MET A 175 14.46 -2.50 -2.83
C MET A 175 15.60 -1.55 -2.43
N LEU A 176 15.60 -1.18 -1.16
CA LEU A 176 16.68 -0.39 -0.58
C LEU A 176 17.76 -1.34 -0.06
N ILE A 177 18.98 -1.16 -0.49
CA ILE A 177 20.12 -1.86 0.11
C ILE A 177 20.70 -0.95 1.18
N ILE A 178 20.55 -1.35 2.45
CA ILE A 178 21.03 -0.61 3.60
C ILE A 178 22.09 -1.45 4.32
N ARG A 179 23.35 -1.05 4.22
CA ARG A 179 24.48 -1.80 4.82
C ARG A 179 24.49 -3.28 4.43
N GLY A 180 24.19 -3.58 3.15
CA GLY A 180 24.18 -4.95 2.63
C GLY A 180 22.89 -5.75 2.96
N VAL A 181 21.91 -5.14 3.58
CA VAL A 181 20.61 -5.76 3.86
C VAL A 181 19.57 -5.22 2.89
N ASN A 182 18.80 -6.14 2.28
CA ASN A 182 17.68 -5.79 1.41
C ASN A 182 16.47 -5.40 2.25
N VAL A 183 15.97 -4.19 2.07
CA VAL A 183 14.86 -3.61 2.83
C VAL A 183 13.80 -3.12 1.86
N TYR A 184 12.57 -3.61 2.02
CA TYR A 184 11.42 -3.10 1.29
C TYR A 184 10.63 -2.11 2.16
N PRO A 185 10.20 -0.95 1.62
CA PRO A 185 9.39 0.01 2.37
C PRO A 185 8.15 -0.59 3.03
N SER A 186 7.50 -1.55 2.37
CA SER A 186 6.34 -2.27 2.89
C SER A 186 6.63 -3.11 4.15
N GLN A 187 7.86 -3.61 4.30
CA GLN A 187 8.26 -4.34 5.51
C GLN A 187 8.34 -3.40 6.72
N ILE A 188 8.89 -2.19 6.51
CA ILE A 188 8.92 -1.16 7.57
C ILE A 188 7.49 -0.74 7.91
N GLU A 189 6.64 -0.52 6.91
CA GLU A 189 5.21 -0.23 7.14
C GLU A 189 4.54 -1.30 8.01
N GLY A 190 4.77 -2.57 7.70
CA GLY A 190 4.24 -3.69 8.49
C GLY A 190 4.66 -3.63 9.96
N VAL A 191 5.91 -3.26 10.25
CA VAL A 191 6.38 -3.07 11.63
C VAL A 191 5.70 -1.88 12.29
N LEU A 192 5.67 -0.72 11.62
CA LEU A 192 5.09 0.51 12.16
C LEU A 192 3.61 0.34 12.54
N LEU A 193 2.85 -0.28 11.65
CA LEU A 193 1.39 -0.43 11.82
C LEU A 193 1.01 -1.44 12.91
N ASN A 194 1.94 -2.27 13.37
CA ASN A 194 1.72 -3.16 14.52
C ASN A 194 1.95 -2.45 15.87
N VAL A 195 2.47 -1.22 15.86
CA VAL A 195 2.71 -0.45 17.09
C VAL A 195 1.47 0.39 17.42
N PRO A 196 0.84 0.21 18.60
CA PRO A 196 -0.29 1.04 19.02
C PRO A 196 0.07 2.52 19.09
N GLY A 197 -0.83 3.37 18.63
CA GLY A 197 -0.65 4.82 18.66
C GLY A 197 0.13 5.41 17.50
N ILE A 198 0.50 4.59 16.50
CA ILE A 198 1.15 5.03 15.25
C ILE A 198 0.12 5.11 14.14
N GLU A 199 0.16 6.20 13.37
CA GLU A 199 -0.67 6.41 12.19
C GLU A 199 -0.02 5.81 10.93
N PRO A 200 -0.79 5.51 9.86
CA PRO A 200 -0.27 4.89 8.62
C PRO A 200 0.49 5.89 7.72
N HIS A 201 0.96 6.98 8.29
CA HIS A 201 1.69 8.03 7.58
C HIS A 201 3.15 8.04 8.02
N TYR A 202 4.01 7.65 7.09
CA TYR A 202 5.45 7.54 7.33
C TYR A 202 6.26 7.96 6.11
N MET A 203 7.55 8.27 6.35
CA MET A 203 8.54 8.59 5.33
C MET A 203 9.85 7.93 5.70
N LEU A 204 10.47 7.26 4.74
CA LEU A 204 11.81 6.69 4.84
C LEU A 204 12.80 7.64 4.20
N ILE A 205 13.83 8.02 4.93
CA ILE A 205 14.92 8.84 4.41
C ILE A 205 16.18 7.99 4.46
N VAL A 206 16.72 7.70 3.28
CA VAL A 206 17.98 7.00 3.13
C VAL A 206 19.07 8.01 2.81
N ASP A 207 20.14 7.96 3.55
CA ASP A 207 21.27 8.87 3.39
C ASP A 207 22.59 8.09 3.56
N ARG A 208 23.72 8.75 3.37
CA ARG A 208 25.06 8.16 3.56
C ARG A 208 25.92 9.06 4.42
N GLU A 209 26.31 8.56 5.57
CA GLU A 209 27.28 9.22 6.46
C GLU A 209 28.65 8.56 6.32
N GLY A 210 29.58 9.26 5.66
CA GLY A 210 30.88 8.68 5.29
C GLY A 210 30.72 7.51 4.33
N THR A 211 31.04 6.30 4.78
CA THR A 211 30.92 5.06 3.98
C THR A 211 29.70 4.23 4.34
N LEU A 212 28.91 4.62 5.33
CA LEU A 212 27.80 3.83 5.84
C LEU A 212 26.45 4.45 5.47
N ASP A 213 25.58 3.61 4.92
CA ASP A 213 24.20 4.02 4.69
C ASP A 213 23.44 4.17 6.02
N THR A 214 22.61 5.19 6.10
CA THR A 214 21.73 5.48 7.24
C THR A 214 20.28 5.43 6.80
N LEU A 215 19.42 4.95 7.70
CA LEU A 215 17.99 4.91 7.50
C LEU A 215 17.30 5.70 8.61
N GLU A 216 16.63 6.79 8.24
CA GLU A 216 15.72 7.49 9.15
C GLU A 216 14.27 7.13 8.79
N VAL A 217 13.47 6.79 9.78
CA VAL A 217 12.04 6.50 9.66
C VAL A 217 11.27 7.59 10.38
N GLN A 218 10.62 8.46 9.63
CA GLN A 218 9.70 9.46 10.18
C GLN A 218 8.30 8.86 10.17
N VAL A 219 7.57 8.95 11.28
CA VAL A 219 6.22 8.38 11.40
C VAL A 219 5.35 9.26 12.29
N GLU A 220 4.10 9.44 11.88
CA GLU A 220 3.12 10.21 12.66
C GLU A 220 2.59 9.42 13.84
N VAL A 221 2.46 10.10 14.98
CA VAL A 221 1.74 9.58 16.15
C VAL A 221 0.27 9.99 16.06
N GLY A 222 -0.61 9.17 16.64
CA GLY A 222 -2.04 9.48 16.71
C GLY A 222 -2.33 10.71 17.57
N GLU A 223 -3.38 11.45 17.25
CA GLU A 223 -3.77 12.68 17.96
C GLU A 223 -3.98 12.44 19.46
N THR A 224 -4.56 11.31 19.85
CA THR A 224 -4.76 10.93 21.25
C THR A 224 -3.45 10.71 21.98
N VAL A 225 -2.51 10.01 21.35
CA VAL A 225 -1.17 9.76 21.93
C VAL A 225 -0.41 11.08 22.06
N PHE A 226 -0.51 11.95 21.08
CA PHE A 226 0.16 13.26 21.10
C PHE A 226 -0.42 14.18 22.17
N ALA A 227 -1.74 14.21 22.33
CA ALA A 227 -2.44 15.07 23.30
C ALA A 227 -2.29 14.57 24.77
N GLU A 228 -2.33 13.25 24.98
CA GLU A 228 -2.28 12.65 26.32
C GLU A 228 -0.85 12.52 26.86
N THR A 229 0.13 12.45 25.98
CA THR A 229 1.53 12.19 26.33
C THR A 229 2.43 13.44 26.23
N GLY A 230 2.04 14.58 26.75
CA GLY A 230 2.97 15.71 26.90
C GLY A 230 4.30 15.38 27.62
N GLU A 231 4.49 14.11 28.00
CA GLU A 231 5.72 13.56 28.57
C GLU A 231 6.66 13.06 27.49
N VAL A 232 7.75 13.77 27.27
CA VAL A 232 8.87 13.41 26.38
C VAL A 232 9.33 11.94 26.58
N LYS A 233 9.19 11.40 27.77
CA LYS A 233 9.58 10.03 28.13
C LYS A 233 8.79 8.97 27.38
N VAL A 234 7.48 9.12 27.23
CA VAL A 234 6.62 8.15 26.53
C VAL A 234 6.94 8.12 25.03
N LEU A 235 7.15 9.29 24.43
CA LEU A 235 7.57 9.39 23.03
C LEU A 235 8.95 8.77 22.80
N GLN A 236 9.88 8.93 23.74
CA GLN A 236 11.19 8.28 23.67
C GLN A 236 11.09 6.76 23.78
N GLU A 237 10.25 6.24 24.66
CA GLU A 237 10.01 4.79 24.79
C GLU A 237 9.39 4.21 23.51
N LEU A 238 8.42 4.90 22.92
CA LEU A 238 7.79 4.52 21.68
C LEU A 238 8.80 4.49 20.51
N SER A 239 9.62 5.54 20.37
CA SER A 239 10.69 5.59 19.37
C SER A 239 11.70 4.46 19.54
N ARG A 240 12.12 4.16 20.77
CA ARG A 240 13.04 3.03 21.06
C ARG A 240 12.41 1.68 20.72
N ARG A 241 11.12 1.50 21.03
CA ARG A 241 10.39 0.27 20.68
C ARG A 241 10.37 0.07 19.18
N ILE A 242 9.96 1.07 18.41
CA ILE A 242 9.92 0.98 16.94
C ILE A 242 11.32 0.69 16.37
N THR A 243 12.36 1.38 16.87
CA THR A 243 13.75 1.13 16.45
C THR A 243 14.16 -0.32 16.69
N LYS A 244 13.78 -0.86 17.86
CA LYS A 244 14.06 -2.26 18.20
C LYS A 244 13.29 -3.20 17.30
N ASP A 245 11.99 -3.00 17.11
CA ASP A 245 11.12 -3.87 16.31
C ASP A 245 11.59 -3.91 14.83
N ILE A 246 11.99 -2.77 14.26
CA ILE A 246 12.60 -2.71 12.92
C ILE A 246 13.90 -3.51 12.88
N LYS A 247 14.76 -3.34 13.88
CA LYS A 247 16.04 -4.06 13.93
C LYS A 247 15.86 -5.57 14.10
N ASP A 248 14.94 -5.97 14.96
CA ASP A 248 14.66 -7.39 15.23
C ASP A 248 14.04 -8.09 14.01
N TYR A 249 13.20 -7.37 13.25
CA TYR A 249 12.51 -7.94 12.09
C TYR A 249 13.34 -7.89 10.80
N LEU A 250 14.06 -6.78 10.54
CA LEU A 250 14.79 -6.55 9.28
C LEU A 250 16.31 -6.68 9.40
N GLY A 251 16.86 -6.75 10.61
CA GLY A 251 18.31 -6.75 10.82
C GLY A 251 19.00 -5.41 10.58
N VAL A 252 18.24 -4.34 10.34
CA VAL A 252 18.77 -3.01 10.01
C VAL A 252 18.55 -2.04 11.17
N SER A 253 19.60 -1.29 11.53
CA SER A 253 19.48 -0.21 12.49
C SER A 253 18.91 1.05 11.81
N SER A 254 17.87 1.61 12.36
CA SER A 254 17.23 2.84 11.89
C SER A 254 17.18 3.90 12.98
N LYS A 255 17.10 5.16 12.57
CA LYS A 255 16.76 6.29 13.45
C LYS A 255 15.28 6.59 13.29
N VAL A 256 14.51 6.38 14.34
CA VAL A 256 13.06 6.65 14.32
C VAL A 256 12.80 8.05 14.85
N LYS A 257 12.10 8.86 14.07
CA LYS A 257 11.63 10.20 14.41
C LYS A 257 10.11 10.21 14.43
N LEU A 258 9.55 10.35 15.61
CA LEU A 258 8.12 10.58 15.77
C LEU A 258 7.82 12.04 15.41
N VAL A 259 6.79 12.23 14.58
CA VAL A 259 6.34 13.57 14.18
C VAL A 259 4.88 13.78 14.57
N GLU A 260 4.48 15.03 14.67
CA GLU A 260 3.12 15.43 15.00
C GLU A 260 2.13 14.95 13.92
N PRO A 261 0.87 14.74 14.28
CA PRO A 261 -0.19 14.46 13.31
C PRO A 261 -0.20 15.50 12.19
N LYS A 262 -0.46 15.05 10.95
CA LYS A 262 -0.53 15.89 9.74
C LYS A 262 0.79 16.57 9.32
N THR A 263 1.92 16.16 9.87
CA THR A 263 3.26 16.68 9.49
C THR A 263 3.74 16.10 8.16
N ILE A 264 3.46 14.81 7.91
CA ILE A 264 3.85 14.15 6.66
C ILE A 264 2.88 14.53 5.56
N GLN A 265 3.43 14.97 4.43
CA GLN A 265 2.64 15.42 3.29
C GLN A 265 1.66 14.34 2.83
N ARG A 266 0.40 14.73 2.65
CA ARG A 266 -0.62 13.90 2.01
C ARG A 266 -0.51 14.02 0.49
N PHE A 267 -0.75 12.92 -0.20
CA PHE A 267 -0.69 12.87 -1.66
C PHE A 267 -2.08 12.58 -2.23
N GLU A 268 -2.43 13.27 -3.30
CA GLU A 268 -3.68 13.05 -4.03
C GLU A 268 -3.59 11.91 -5.05
N GLY A 269 -2.49 11.17 -5.03
CA GLY A 269 -2.20 9.99 -5.84
C GLY A 269 -1.43 8.96 -5.02
N LYS A 270 -0.44 8.31 -5.63
CA LYS A 270 0.46 7.38 -4.94
C LYS A 270 1.29 8.12 -3.89
N ALA A 271 1.32 7.62 -2.67
CA ALA A 271 2.14 8.17 -1.61
C ALA A 271 3.63 7.96 -1.93
N LYS A 272 4.41 9.04 -1.93
CA LYS A 272 5.87 8.96 -2.00
C LYS A 272 6.39 8.67 -0.60
N ARG A 273 6.87 7.45 -0.38
CA ARG A 273 7.27 6.97 0.95
C ARG A 273 8.78 6.92 1.17
N VAL A 274 9.57 7.15 0.13
CA VAL A 274 11.03 7.06 0.18
C VAL A 274 11.67 8.32 -0.39
N ILE A 275 12.63 8.85 0.33
CA ILE A 275 13.57 9.89 -0.12
C ILE A 275 14.98 9.29 -0.01
N ASP A 276 15.55 8.92 -1.14
CA ASP A 276 16.94 8.49 -1.20
C ASP A 276 17.82 9.70 -1.52
N ARG A 277 18.69 10.07 -0.59
CA ARG A 277 19.63 11.20 -0.69
C ARG A 277 21.03 10.78 -1.05
N ARG A 278 21.25 9.48 -1.19
CA ARG A 278 22.58 8.99 -1.56
C ARG A 278 22.91 9.45 -2.98
N THR A 279 24.05 10.11 -3.13
CA THR A 279 24.67 10.33 -4.45
C THR A 279 25.28 9.03 -4.91
N ILE A 280 24.78 8.49 -6.01
CA ILE A 280 25.34 7.32 -6.72
C ILE A 280 26.55 7.76 -7.50
#